data_42f90edd590c2042702005d2f7f0602e
#
_entry.id   42f90edd590c2042702005d2f7f0602e
#
_cell.length_a   1.000
_cell.length_b   1.000
_cell.length_c   1.000
_cell.angle_alpha   90.00
_cell.angle_beta   90.00
_cell.angle_gamma   90.00
#
_symmetry.space_group_name_H-M   'P 1'
#
loop_
_entity.id
_entity.type
_entity.pdbx_description
1 polymer ?
#
loop_
_entity_poly.entity_id
_entity_poly.type
_entity_poly.pdbx_seq_one_letter_code
_entity_poly.pdbx_strand_id
1 'polypeptide(L)'
;MSFLVLSVCAAFTVITLLLVKQLVWHPLAAYPGPLLGRCTNLYAAYHAWRGTLHVDMYRCHQKYGPVVRYSPSRLLINSSTAAREISSHGANVIKSKAYQALVHSAPNTLTIRNREDHARRRRILSLAFSDARLRAYEAILLRHIDTFCLNLADNAKAQGSSAGAEALDMSEQCDYFTFDVMSEVIFGMKYNALRVPKYRFVMKALEESNVRISALVQASSLAIGRLDKYLFSGSIQSRNKFLGFLAALLKNRSEASFSDNGNVFSYLETAKDPDGESTLSKSEIRAESATLVVAGSDTSSTTLAATLFYLSGNPKAYAKLCHEIRSTFQSKEDIRLGAKLSGCNYLKACIDEALRMSPPVGGALWREVRPGGMTIGSVTLPEGVDVGTGIYSLHHHDDYFEAPFEYRPERWIAGEDGVSKESVELARTAFYPFSSGPRSCVGKGFAYHEITLTLANVLYKFDFSRASEDQKSSGGSTGNVNEFQMWDHVTSAKVGPWLRFQPR
;
A
#
# COMPACT_ATOMS: atom_id res chain seq x y z
N MET A 1 -13.62 52.83 -12.31
CA MET A 1 -12.19 52.50 -12.23
C MET A 1 -11.66 52.42 -10.80
N SER A 2 -12.02 53.32 -9.91
CA SER A 2 -11.53 53.35 -8.48
C SER A 2 -11.96 52.17 -7.63
N PHE A 3 -13.20 51.66 -7.77
CA PHE A 3 -13.69 50.50 -6.97
C PHE A 3 -12.95 49.19 -7.32
N LEU A 4 -12.68 48.96 -8.60
CA LEU A 4 -11.90 47.79 -9.04
C LEU A 4 -10.46 47.84 -8.50
N VAL A 5 -9.82 48.99 -8.56
CA VAL A 5 -8.47 49.19 -8.04
C VAL A 5 -8.40 49.01 -6.52
N LEU A 6 -9.36 49.54 -5.78
CA LEU A 6 -9.48 49.30 -4.34
C LEU A 6 -9.66 47.85 -3.98
N SER A 7 -10.53 47.13 -4.72
CA SER A 7 -10.76 45.67 -4.54
C SER A 7 -9.50 44.85 -4.81
N VAL A 8 -8.75 45.20 -5.88
CA VAL A 8 -7.49 44.52 -6.21
C VAL A 8 -6.41 44.80 -5.14
N CYS A 9 -6.28 46.06 -4.69
CA CYS A 9 -5.34 46.41 -3.62
C CYS A 9 -5.69 45.67 -2.30
N ALA A 10 -6.97 45.66 -1.91
CA ALA A 10 -7.42 44.92 -0.73
C ALA A 10 -7.13 43.44 -0.84
N ALA A 11 -7.43 42.79 -2.00
CA ALA A 11 -7.11 41.38 -2.24
C ALA A 11 -5.60 41.11 -2.14
N PHE A 12 -4.77 41.96 -2.76
CA PHE A 12 -3.32 41.85 -2.70
C PHE A 12 -2.79 41.97 -1.26
N THR A 13 -3.31 42.94 -0.50
CA THR A 13 -2.94 43.12 0.94
C THR A 13 -3.30 41.88 1.74
N VAL A 14 -4.52 41.35 1.58
CA VAL A 14 -4.95 40.12 2.28
C VAL A 14 -4.07 38.94 1.93
N ILE A 15 -3.77 38.74 0.64
CA ILE A 15 -2.89 37.65 0.20
C ILE A 15 -1.49 37.81 0.81
N THR A 16 -0.93 39.02 0.79
CA THR A 16 0.38 39.32 1.38
C THR A 16 0.41 39.01 2.89
N LEU A 17 -0.61 39.46 3.64
CA LEU A 17 -0.72 39.16 5.05
C LEU A 17 -0.84 37.68 5.35
N LEU A 18 -1.60 36.94 4.54
CA LEU A 18 -1.72 35.48 4.65
C LEU A 18 -0.36 34.79 4.39
N LEU A 19 0.38 35.25 3.37
CA LEU A 19 1.72 34.73 3.08
C LEU A 19 2.71 35.03 4.21
N VAL A 20 2.72 36.24 4.74
CA VAL A 20 3.58 36.63 5.86
C VAL A 20 3.24 35.76 7.09
N LYS A 21 1.94 35.66 7.45
CA LYS A 21 1.50 34.80 8.53
C LYS A 21 2.00 33.37 8.34
N GLN A 22 1.90 32.83 7.13
CA GLN A 22 2.23 31.46 6.83
C GLN A 22 3.74 31.20 6.78
N LEU A 23 4.53 32.14 6.25
CA LEU A 23 5.96 31.95 6.06
C LEU A 23 6.81 32.42 7.25
N VAL A 24 6.34 33.41 8.01
CA VAL A 24 7.11 34.06 9.08
C VAL A 24 6.55 33.76 10.48
N TRP A 25 5.24 33.86 10.68
CA TRP A 25 4.61 33.73 11.99
C TRP A 25 4.03 32.37 12.33
N HIS A 26 4.10 31.43 11.37
CA HIS A 26 3.61 30.07 11.62
C HIS A 26 4.57 29.32 12.56
N PRO A 27 4.09 28.50 13.52
CA PRO A 27 4.95 27.70 14.41
C PRO A 27 5.97 26.82 13.70
N LEU A 28 5.69 26.42 12.44
CA LEU A 28 6.61 25.67 11.61
C LEU A 28 7.44 26.55 10.66
N ALA A 29 7.51 27.87 10.84
CA ALA A 29 8.22 28.78 9.93
C ALA A 29 9.72 28.46 9.83
N ALA A 30 10.33 28.01 10.93
CA ALA A 30 11.75 27.68 11.02
C ALA A 30 12.13 26.42 10.17
N TYR A 31 11.17 25.55 9.85
CA TYR A 31 11.48 24.33 9.11
C TYR A 31 11.51 24.60 7.60
N PRO A 32 12.55 24.11 6.90
CA PRO A 32 12.68 24.27 5.45
C PRO A 32 11.65 23.43 4.70
N GLY A 33 11.41 23.76 3.43
CA GLY A 33 10.50 23.02 2.57
C GLY A 33 10.16 23.78 1.30
N PRO A 34 9.45 23.14 0.35
CA PRO A 34 9.05 23.79 -0.88
C PRO A 34 8.17 25.01 -0.61
N LEU A 35 8.48 26.14 -1.22
CA LEU A 35 7.79 27.42 -0.93
C LEU A 35 6.27 27.29 -1.14
N LEU A 36 5.84 26.72 -2.25
CA LEU A 36 4.41 26.48 -2.51
C LEU A 36 3.78 25.53 -1.48
N GLY A 37 4.50 24.48 -1.07
CA GLY A 37 4.05 23.56 -0.02
C GLY A 37 3.84 24.26 1.31
N ARG A 38 4.78 25.14 1.71
CA ARG A 38 4.66 25.95 2.94
C ARG A 38 3.45 26.90 2.92
N CYS A 39 3.01 27.30 1.72
CA CYS A 39 1.88 28.23 1.55
C CYS A 39 0.53 27.54 1.38
N THR A 40 0.48 26.37 0.72
CA THR A 40 -0.78 25.71 0.37
C THR A 40 -0.67 24.19 0.32
N ASN A 41 -1.76 23.51 0.69
CA ASN A 41 -1.91 22.07 0.54
C ASN A 41 -2.04 21.60 -0.92
N LEU A 42 -2.29 22.54 -1.86
CA LEU A 42 -2.44 22.21 -3.28
C LEU A 42 -1.15 21.68 -3.90
N TYR A 43 0.02 22.05 -3.36
CA TYR A 43 1.31 21.49 -3.76
C TYR A 43 1.31 19.96 -3.57
N ALA A 44 1.00 19.50 -2.36
CA ALA A 44 0.95 18.07 -2.05
C ALA A 44 -0.19 17.36 -2.83
N ALA A 45 -1.35 18.04 -3.00
CA ALA A 45 -2.46 17.50 -3.78
C ALA A 45 -2.11 17.33 -5.27
N TYR A 46 -1.32 18.24 -5.84
CA TYR A 46 -0.81 18.10 -7.22
C TYR A 46 0.06 16.84 -7.37
N HIS A 47 1.02 16.63 -6.47
CA HIS A 47 1.86 15.43 -6.51
C HIS A 47 1.08 14.14 -6.24
N ALA A 48 0.07 14.18 -5.37
CA ALA A 48 -0.84 13.07 -5.15
C ALA A 48 -1.69 12.75 -6.39
N TRP A 49 -2.22 13.77 -7.06
CA TRP A 49 -2.95 13.61 -8.32
C TRP A 49 -2.06 13.01 -9.42
N ARG A 50 -0.79 13.45 -9.49
CA ARG A 50 0.19 12.93 -10.46
C ARG A 50 0.73 11.54 -10.10
N GLY A 51 0.42 11.02 -8.91
CA GLY A 51 0.98 9.77 -8.39
C GLY A 51 2.47 9.84 -8.05
N THR A 52 3.02 11.05 -7.92
CA THR A 52 4.45 11.29 -7.65
C THR A 52 4.73 11.70 -6.20
N LEU A 53 3.76 11.54 -5.31
CA LEU A 53 3.83 12.05 -3.94
C LEU A 53 5.04 11.50 -3.17
N HIS A 54 5.25 10.19 -3.22
CA HIS A 54 6.35 9.50 -2.53
C HIS A 54 7.73 9.96 -3.03
N VAL A 55 7.87 10.12 -4.35
CA VAL A 55 9.12 10.59 -4.97
C VAL A 55 9.39 12.05 -4.63
N ASP A 56 8.36 12.90 -4.64
CA ASP A 56 8.52 14.30 -4.28
C ASP A 56 8.91 14.46 -2.81
N MET A 57 8.32 13.67 -1.90
CA MET A 57 8.74 13.63 -0.49
C MET A 57 10.23 13.24 -0.36
N TYR A 58 10.68 12.22 -1.09
CA TYR A 58 12.09 11.83 -1.13
C TYR A 58 12.99 12.97 -1.62
N ARG A 59 12.64 13.59 -2.77
CA ARG A 59 13.39 14.73 -3.33
C ARG A 59 13.42 15.94 -2.39
N CYS A 60 12.33 16.16 -1.65
CA CYS A 60 12.30 17.20 -0.63
C CYS A 60 13.31 16.92 0.49
N HIS A 61 13.46 15.68 0.93
CA HIS A 61 14.47 15.33 1.93
C HIS A 61 15.90 15.47 1.39
N GLN A 62 16.14 15.10 0.15
CA GLN A 62 17.44 15.30 -0.50
C GLN A 62 17.82 16.80 -0.58
N LYS A 63 16.83 17.66 -0.80
CA LYS A 63 17.05 19.10 -0.97
C LYS A 63 17.08 19.87 0.35
N TYR A 64 16.21 19.53 1.28
CA TYR A 64 15.94 20.34 2.48
C TYR A 64 16.39 19.68 3.78
N GLY A 65 16.89 18.43 3.72
CA GLY A 65 17.37 17.68 4.86
C GLY A 65 16.29 16.79 5.52
N PRO A 66 16.60 16.23 6.71
CA PRO A 66 15.77 15.20 7.34
C PRO A 66 14.41 15.70 7.85
N VAL A 67 14.25 17.00 8.06
CA VAL A 67 13.00 17.59 8.56
C VAL A 67 12.48 18.62 7.55
N VAL A 68 11.31 18.32 6.96
CA VAL A 68 10.74 19.13 5.87
C VAL A 68 9.32 19.57 6.19
N ARG A 69 9.06 20.87 6.11
CA ARG A 69 7.69 21.41 6.14
C ARG A 69 7.06 21.24 4.74
N TYR A 70 6.34 20.13 4.60
CA TYR A 70 5.81 19.67 3.31
C TYR A 70 4.48 20.35 2.92
N SER A 71 3.70 20.78 3.91
CA SER A 71 2.45 21.53 3.73
C SER A 71 2.34 22.60 4.83
N PRO A 72 1.38 23.51 4.78
CA PRO A 72 1.25 24.57 5.80
C PRO A 72 1.36 24.07 7.24
N SER A 73 0.72 22.96 7.56
CA SER A 73 0.69 22.36 8.91
C SER A 73 1.14 20.90 8.92
N ARG A 74 2.01 20.50 7.99
CA ARG A 74 2.54 19.12 7.90
C ARG A 74 4.05 19.11 7.91
N LEU A 75 4.61 18.27 8.77
CA LEU A 75 6.04 18.06 8.89
C LEU A 75 6.41 16.62 8.56
N LEU A 76 7.34 16.43 7.63
CA LEU A 76 7.97 15.16 7.35
C LEU A 76 9.27 15.05 8.14
N ILE A 77 9.50 13.90 8.79
CA ILE A 77 10.75 13.58 9.47
C ILE A 77 11.27 12.25 8.93
N ASN A 78 12.39 12.28 8.21
CA ASN A 78 12.97 11.11 7.57
C ASN A 78 14.00 10.45 8.48
N SER A 79 13.53 9.71 9.48
CA SER A 79 14.37 8.87 10.34
C SER A 79 13.60 7.69 10.91
N SER A 80 14.29 6.57 11.15
CA SER A 80 13.70 5.36 11.76
C SER A 80 13.22 5.63 13.20
N THR A 81 13.95 6.47 13.93
CA THR A 81 13.55 6.91 15.28
C THR A 81 12.22 7.65 15.25
N ALA A 82 12.06 8.62 14.34
CA ALA A 82 10.81 9.38 14.21
C ALA A 82 9.65 8.46 13.80
N ALA A 83 9.86 7.56 12.84
CA ALA A 83 8.85 6.60 12.41
C ALA A 83 8.36 5.73 13.59
N ARG A 84 9.28 5.26 14.44
CA ARG A 84 8.99 4.48 15.64
C ARG A 84 8.26 5.31 16.70
N GLU A 85 8.76 6.51 17.01
CA GLU A 85 8.18 7.35 18.05
C GLU A 85 6.77 7.83 17.69
N ILE A 86 6.54 8.29 16.45
CA ILE A 86 5.22 8.69 15.94
C ILE A 86 4.22 7.52 16.00
N SER A 87 4.70 6.29 15.81
CA SER A 87 3.87 5.09 15.76
C SER A 87 3.72 4.38 17.10
N SER A 88 4.39 4.82 18.16
CA SER A 88 4.40 4.16 19.46
C SER A 88 3.04 4.22 20.16
N HIS A 89 2.79 3.30 21.12
CA HIS A 89 1.55 3.26 21.90
C HIS A 89 1.37 4.53 22.78
N GLY A 90 2.46 5.08 23.30
CA GLY A 90 2.47 6.28 24.14
C GLY A 90 2.49 7.60 23.39
N ALA A 91 2.65 7.59 22.06
CA ALA A 91 2.77 8.81 21.27
C ALA A 91 1.58 9.75 21.45
N ASN A 92 1.85 11.06 21.66
CA ASN A 92 0.79 12.06 21.82
C ASN A 92 0.19 12.48 20.47
N VAL A 93 -0.23 11.49 19.68
CA VAL A 93 -0.80 11.69 18.35
C VAL A 93 -2.09 10.91 18.15
N ILE A 94 -2.90 11.34 17.18
CA ILE A 94 -4.06 10.63 16.67
C ILE A 94 -3.96 10.56 15.14
N LYS A 95 -4.81 9.77 14.51
CA LYS A 95 -4.89 9.74 13.05
C LYS A 95 -5.30 11.12 12.52
N SER A 96 -4.63 11.61 11.47
CA SER A 96 -4.92 12.91 10.87
C SER A 96 -6.37 13.01 10.38
N LYS A 97 -6.95 14.21 10.44
CA LYS A 97 -8.26 14.55 9.86
C LYS A 97 -8.33 14.27 8.35
N ALA A 98 -7.19 14.29 7.69
CA ALA A 98 -7.08 14.03 6.25
C ALA A 98 -7.71 12.70 5.83
N TYR A 99 -7.66 11.68 6.68
CA TYR A 99 -8.24 10.35 6.41
C TYR A 99 -9.76 10.32 6.37
N GLN A 100 -10.45 11.41 6.73
CA GLN A 100 -11.90 11.51 6.54
C GLN A 100 -12.29 11.44 5.05
N ALA A 101 -11.39 11.82 4.14
CA ALA A 101 -11.60 11.66 2.70
C ALA A 101 -11.82 10.20 2.25
N LEU A 102 -11.37 9.23 3.04
CA LEU A 102 -11.52 7.78 2.81
C LEU A 102 -12.84 7.20 3.38
N VAL A 103 -13.60 7.99 4.13
CA VAL A 103 -14.87 7.53 4.72
C VAL A 103 -15.97 7.61 3.67
N HIS A 104 -16.62 6.48 3.37
CA HIS A 104 -17.74 6.42 2.42
C HIS A 104 -19.10 6.40 3.12
N SER A 105 -19.42 5.32 3.84
CA SER A 105 -20.72 5.13 4.51
C SER A 105 -20.59 5.15 6.04
N ALA A 106 -19.54 4.57 6.56
CA ALA A 106 -19.21 4.54 7.99
C ALA A 106 -17.68 4.57 8.17
N PRO A 107 -17.18 5.10 9.29
CA PRO A 107 -15.76 4.96 9.63
C PRO A 107 -15.40 3.49 9.84
N ASN A 108 -14.20 3.13 9.40
CA ASN A 108 -13.60 1.81 9.60
C ASN A 108 -12.30 1.92 10.40
N THR A 109 -11.68 0.80 10.76
CA THR A 109 -10.45 0.76 11.56
C THR A 109 -9.32 1.58 10.94
N LEU A 110 -9.26 1.68 9.60
CA LEU A 110 -8.28 2.54 8.92
C LEU A 110 -8.54 4.03 9.16
N THR A 111 -9.81 4.49 9.25
CA THR A 111 -10.19 5.89 9.25
C THR A 111 -10.57 6.45 10.62
N ILE A 112 -10.89 5.60 11.59
CA ILE A 112 -11.26 6.01 12.96
C ILE A 112 -10.14 6.79 13.62
N ARG A 113 -10.47 7.95 14.14
CA ARG A 113 -9.54 8.83 14.88
C ARG A 113 -9.54 8.54 16.38
N ASN A 114 -10.69 8.26 16.99
CA ASN A 114 -10.78 7.93 18.39
C ASN A 114 -9.92 6.69 18.71
N ARG A 115 -9.09 6.77 19.76
CA ARG A 115 -8.11 5.73 20.10
C ARG A 115 -8.77 4.50 20.72
N GLU A 116 -9.79 4.69 21.53
CA GLU A 116 -10.52 3.61 22.23
C GLU A 116 -11.36 2.82 21.26
N ASP A 117 -12.17 3.50 20.42
CA ASP A 117 -12.92 2.88 19.33
C ASP A 117 -12.03 2.08 18.38
N HIS A 118 -10.88 2.68 18.03
CA HIS A 118 -9.91 1.97 17.19
C HIS A 118 -9.37 0.74 17.90
N ALA A 119 -8.97 0.84 19.17
CA ALA A 119 -8.42 -0.28 19.92
C ALA A 119 -9.44 -1.42 20.02
N ARG A 120 -10.71 -1.12 20.31
CA ARG A 120 -11.81 -2.09 20.33
C ARG A 120 -11.94 -2.81 18.99
N ARG A 121 -12.10 -2.08 17.88
CA ARG A 121 -12.26 -2.70 16.56
C ARG A 121 -11.01 -3.46 16.13
N ARG A 122 -9.84 -2.95 16.47
CA ARG A 122 -8.57 -3.62 16.17
C ARG A 122 -8.46 -4.96 16.86
N ARG A 123 -8.91 -5.09 18.14
CA ARG A 123 -8.95 -6.38 18.85
C ARG A 123 -9.81 -7.39 18.11
N ILE A 124 -11.03 -7.01 17.71
CA ILE A 124 -11.93 -7.87 16.94
C ILE A 124 -11.29 -8.31 15.61
N LEU A 125 -10.78 -7.37 14.82
CA LEU A 125 -10.13 -7.67 13.53
C LEU A 125 -8.88 -8.54 13.68
N SER A 126 -8.07 -8.34 14.72
CA SER A 126 -6.86 -9.12 14.95
C SER A 126 -7.17 -10.61 15.17
N LEU A 127 -8.31 -10.94 15.75
CA LEU A 127 -8.74 -12.33 15.91
C LEU A 127 -9.14 -12.99 14.58
N ALA A 128 -9.71 -12.21 13.62
CA ALA A 128 -9.99 -12.70 12.26
C ALA A 128 -8.71 -13.02 11.47
N PHE A 129 -7.58 -12.41 11.85
CA PHE A 129 -6.25 -12.63 11.26
C PHE A 129 -5.28 -13.32 12.24
N SER A 130 -5.81 -14.07 13.22
CA SER A 130 -5.00 -14.90 14.12
C SER A 130 -4.33 -16.06 13.37
N ASP A 131 -3.23 -16.60 13.90
CA ASP A 131 -2.48 -17.70 13.27
C ASP A 131 -3.36 -18.93 12.95
N ALA A 132 -4.34 -19.22 13.81
CA ALA A 132 -5.27 -20.31 13.58
C ALA A 132 -6.17 -20.05 12.35
N ARG A 133 -6.68 -18.81 12.21
CA ARG A 133 -7.48 -18.40 11.06
C ARG A 133 -6.64 -18.33 9.79
N LEU A 134 -5.41 -17.80 9.88
CA LEU A 134 -4.50 -17.74 8.75
C LEU A 134 -4.20 -19.13 8.18
N ARG A 135 -4.02 -20.14 9.05
CA ARG A 135 -3.87 -21.55 8.59
C ARG A 135 -5.14 -22.09 7.94
N ALA A 136 -6.32 -21.70 8.42
CA ALA A 136 -7.58 -22.13 7.80
C ALA A 136 -7.76 -21.55 6.39
N TYR A 137 -7.21 -20.35 6.10
CA TYR A 137 -7.25 -19.75 4.76
C TYR A 137 -6.29 -20.39 3.76
N GLU A 138 -5.34 -21.21 4.19
CA GLU A 138 -4.36 -21.85 3.30
C GLU A 138 -5.02 -22.62 2.15
N ALA A 139 -6.09 -23.38 2.43
CA ALA A 139 -6.80 -24.14 1.41
C ALA A 139 -7.44 -23.23 0.34
N ILE A 140 -7.89 -22.02 0.74
CA ILE A 140 -8.39 -21.01 -0.20
C ILE A 140 -7.24 -20.48 -1.06
N LEU A 141 -6.13 -20.09 -0.43
CA LEU A 141 -4.94 -19.61 -1.13
C LEU A 141 -4.45 -20.60 -2.18
N LEU A 142 -4.30 -21.87 -1.82
CA LEU A 142 -3.78 -22.89 -2.72
C LEU A 142 -4.68 -23.14 -3.94
N ARG A 143 -6.01 -23.11 -3.77
CA ARG A 143 -6.93 -23.23 -4.92
C ARG A 143 -6.78 -22.07 -5.91
N HIS A 144 -6.67 -20.84 -5.39
CA HIS A 144 -6.47 -19.66 -6.24
C HIS A 144 -5.08 -19.66 -6.88
N ILE A 145 -4.03 -20.10 -6.14
CA ILE A 145 -2.68 -20.28 -6.69
C ILE A 145 -2.66 -21.34 -7.81
N ASP A 146 -3.39 -22.44 -7.64
CA ASP A 146 -3.51 -23.43 -8.71
C ASP A 146 -4.20 -22.83 -9.95
N THR A 147 -5.26 -22.05 -9.76
CA THR A 147 -5.93 -21.34 -10.86
C THR A 147 -5.00 -20.33 -11.53
N PHE A 148 -4.21 -19.59 -10.74
CA PHE A 148 -3.21 -18.65 -11.26
C PHE A 148 -2.15 -19.37 -12.07
N CYS A 149 -1.57 -20.46 -11.56
CA CYS A 149 -0.59 -21.28 -12.29
C CYS A 149 -1.17 -21.91 -13.57
N LEU A 150 -2.44 -22.36 -13.53
CA LEU A 150 -3.10 -22.88 -14.75
C LEU A 150 -3.27 -21.77 -15.79
N ASN A 151 -3.60 -20.54 -15.37
CA ASN A 151 -3.71 -19.40 -16.27
C ASN A 151 -2.36 -19.07 -16.94
N LEU A 152 -1.26 -19.12 -16.18
CA LEU A 152 0.10 -18.96 -16.72
C LEU A 152 0.47 -20.08 -17.70
N ALA A 153 0.13 -21.34 -17.37
CA ALA A 153 0.41 -22.50 -18.22
C ALA A 153 -0.38 -22.49 -19.54
N ASP A 154 -1.67 -22.11 -19.49
CA ASP A 154 -2.51 -22.03 -20.69
C ASP A 154 -2.01 -20.93 -21.65
N ASN A 155 -1.57 -19.81 -21.11
CA ASN A 155 -0.94 -18.76 -21.90
C ASN A 155 0.37 -19.26 -22.52
N ALA A 156 1.21 -19.95 -21.76
CA ALA A 156 2.46 -20.52 -22.25
C ALA A 156 2.23 -21.54 -23.37
N LYS A 157 1.19 -22.39 -23.31
CA LYS A 157 0.83 -23.35 -24.37
C LYS A 157 0.34 -22.66 -25.62
N ALA A 158 -0.43 -21.60 -25.51
CA ALA A 158 -0.85 -20.80 -26.67
C ALA A 158 0.36 -20.23 -27.42
N GLN A 159 1.51 -20.12 -26.76
CA GLN A 159 2.79 -19.66 -27.32
C GLN A 159 3.44 -20.68 -28.30
N GLY A 160 3.27 -21.97 -28.07
CA GLY A 160 3.89 -23.02 -28.91
C GLY A 160 3.30 -23.18 -30.33
N SER A 161 2.17 -22.52 -30.64
CA SER A 161 1.45 -22.70 -31.92
C SER A 161 1.60 -21.51 -32.90
N SER A 162 2.25 -20.39 -32.56
CA SER A 162 2.52 -19.30 -33.51
C SER A 162 3.67 -18.40 -33.00
N ALA A 163 4.47 -17.91 -33.92
CA ALA A 163 5.60 -17.01 -33.70
C ALA A 163 5.13 -15.62 -33.18
N GLY A 164 4.73 -15.51 -31.92
CA GLY A 164 4.22 -14.25 -31.40
C GLY A 164 3.42 -14.39 -30.10
N ALA A 165 3.88 -15.23 -29.20
CA ALA A 165 3.22 -15.34 -27.91
C ALA A 165 3.19 -14.02 -27.15
N GLU A 166 1.99 -13.57 -26.82
CA GLU A 166 1.75 -12.34 -26.10
C GLU A 166 2.28 -12.45 -24.67
N ALA A 167 3.10 -11.48 -24.26
CA ALA A 167 3.57 -11.38 -22.89
C ALA A 167 2.40 -11.01 -21.95
N LEU A 168 2.38 -11.59 -20.76
CA LEU A 168 1.37 -11.27 -19.75
C LEU A 168 1.76 -10.03 -18.96
N ASP A 169 0.86 -9.07 -18.86
CA ASP A 169 0.96 -7.99 -17.88
C ASP A 169 0.70 -8.54 -16.47
N MET A 170 1.76 -8.66 -15.68
CA MET A 170 1.68 -9.23 -14.33
C MET A 170 0.98 -8.31 -13.33
N SER A 171 0.87 -7.00 -13.58
CA SER A 171 0.07 -6.14 -12.74
C SER A 171 -1.40 -6.55 -12.78
N GLU A 172 -1.95 -6.77 -13.97
CA GLU A 172 -3.33 -7.22 -14.14
C GLU A 172 -3.55 -8.64 -13.61
N GLN A 173 -2.62 -9.56 -13.90
CA GLN A 173 -2.76 -10.95 -13.46
C GLN A 173 -2.72 -11.06 -11.94
N CYS A 174 -1.84 -10.31 -11.27
CA CYS A 174 -1.77 -10.25 -9.81
C CYS A 174 -3.01 -9.59 -9.22
N ASP A 175 -3.55 -8.53 -9.86
CA ASP A 175 -4.80 -7.88 -9.42
C ASP A 175 -5.98 -8.84 -9.44
N TYR A 176 -6.15 -9.60 -10.53
CA TYR A 176 -7.23 -10.58 -10.63
C TYR A 176 -7.09 -11.70 -9.61
N PHE A 177 -5.86 -12.18 -9.40
CA PHE A 177 -5.55 -13.21 -8.42
C PHE A 177 -5.88 -12.75 -6.99
N THR A 178 -5.32 -11.65 -6.55
CA THR A 178 -5.51 -11.16 -5.18
C THR A 178 -6.95 -10.70 -4.91
N PHE A 179 -7.64 -10.18 -5.93
CA PHE A 179 -9.07 -9.88 -5.84
C PHE A 179 -9.91 -11.15 -5.62
N ASP A 180 -9.63 -12.23 -6.36
CA ASP A 180 -10.33 -13.50 -6.19
C ASP A 180 -10.07 -14.10 -4.80
N VAL A 181 -8.82 -14.07 -4.32
CA VAL A 181 -8.43 -14.50 -2.99
C VAL A 181 -9.19 -13.70 -1.92
N MET A 182 -9.09 -12.36 -1.97
CA MET A 182 -9.67 -11.51 -0.93
C MET A 182 -11.21 -11.55 -0.94
N SER A 183 -11.82 -11.71 -2.09
CA SER A 183 -13.29 -11.85 -2.19
C SER A 183 -13.76 -13.13 -1.50
N GLU A 184 -13.03 -14.23 -1.65
CA GLU A 184 -13.38 -15.49 -0.98
C GLU A 184 -13.03 -15.46 0.51
N VAL A 185 -11.86 -14.98 0.90
CA VAL A 185 -11.43 -14.90 2.30
C VAL A 185 -12.34 -13.96 3.11
N ILE A 186 -12.70 -12.81 2.56
CA ILE A 186 -13.50 -11.82 3.29
C ILE A 186 -15.00 -12.15 3.24
N PHE A 187 -15.54 -12.46 2.05
CA PHE A 187 -17.01 -12.62 1.88
C PHE A 187 -17.46 -14.05 1.60
N GLY A 188 -16.55 -14.98 1.36
CA GLY A 188 -16.88 -16.34 0.87
C GLY A 188 -17.34 -16.35 -0.60
N MET A 189 -17.08 -15.29 -1.38
CA MET A 189 -17.58 -15.12 -2.74
C MET A 189 -16.48 -15.43 -3.77
N LYS A 190 -16.84 -16.21 -4.81
CA LYS A 190 -15.94 -16.60 -5.90
C LYS A 190 -16.31 -15.85 -7.18
N TYR A 191 -15.41 -14.97 -7.64
CA TYR A 191 -15.63 -14.20 -8.87
C TYR A 191 -14.86 -14.76 -10.07
N ASN A 192 -13.77 -15.46 -9.83
CA ASN A 192 -12.89 -16.04 -10.87
C ASN A 192 -12.41 -15.00 -11.90
N ALA A 193 -12.03 -13.80 -11.46
CA ALA A 193 -11.59 -12.71 -12.33
C ALA A 193 -10.37 -13.11 -13.19
N LEU A 194 -9.53 -14.04 -12.71
CA LEU A 194 -8.46 -14.66 -13.50
C LEU A 194 -8.97 -15.32 -14.79
N ARG A 195 -10.14 -15.96 -14.75
CA ARG A 195 -10.70 -16.73 -15.87
C ARG A 195 -11.87 -16.03 -16.56
N VAL A 196 -12.64 -15.21 -15.81
CA VAL A 196 -13.88 -14.57 -16.26
C VAL A 196 -13.72 -13.07 -16.31
N PRO A 197 -13.71 -12.42 -17.49
CA PRO A 197 -13.49 -10.98 -17.62
C PRO A 197 -14.53 -10.10 -16.96
N LYS A 198 -15.73 -10.62 -16.65
CA LYS A 198 -16.91 -9.87 -16.17
C LYS A 198 -16.61 -8.94 -15.00
N TYR A 199 -15.72 -9.34 -14.09
CA TYR A 199 -15.44 -8.58 -12.85
C TYR A 199 -14.09 -7.86 -12.84
N ARG A 200 -13.29 -7.97 -13.91
CA ARG A 200 -11.96 -7.33 -14.02
C ARG A 200 -12.02 -5.81 -13.90
N PHE A 201 -13.15 -5.21 -14.29
CA PHE A 201 -13.36 -3.77 -14.17
C PHE A 201 -13.28 -3.26 -12.71
N VAL A 202 -13.47 -4.13 -11.72
CA VAL A 202 -13.50 -3.75 -10.29
C VAL A 202 -12.16 -3.19 -9.85
N MET A 203 -11.06 -3.84 -10.20
CA MET A 203 -9.71 -3.40 -9.84
C MET A 203 -9.36 -2.08 -10.52
N LYS A 204 -9.63 -1.97 -11.81
CA LYS A 204 -9.41 -0.72 -12.54
C LYS A 204 -10.28 0.44 -11.99
N ALA A 205 -11.54 0.17 -11.65
CA ALA A 205 -12.43 1.17 -11.06
C ALA A 205 -11.95 1.62 -9.68
N LEU A 206 -11.37 0.73 -8.89
CA LEU A 206 -10.75 1.05 -7.61
C LEU A 206 -9.55 1.98 -7.80
N GLU A 207 -8.60 1.60 -8.64
CA GLU A 207 -7.39 2.36 -8.96
C GLU A 207 -7.72 3.78 -9.44
N GLU A 208 -8.61 3.92 -10.43
CA GLU A 208 -9.04 5.22 -10.94
C GLU A 208 -9.79 6.06 -9.87
N SER A 209 -10.52 5.42 -8.97
CA SER A 209 -11.18 6.07 -7.83
C SER A 209 -10.18 6.68 -6.85
N ASN A 210 -9.04 6.03 -6.64
CA ASN A 210 -8.02 6.43 -5.68
C ASN A 210 -7.32 7.74 -6.08
N VAL A 211 -7.26 8.08 -7.36
CA VAL A 211 -6.67 9.35 -7.86
C VAL A 211 -7.29 10.57 -7.17
N ARG A 212 -8.63 10.64 -7.13
CA ARG A 212 -9.33 11.74 -6.42
C ARG A 212 -9.09 11.70 -4.93
N ILE A 213 -9.18 10.52 -4.33
CA ILE A 213 -9.05 10.35 -2.88
C ILE A 213 -7.65 10.77 -2.42
N SER A 214 -6.61 10.42 -3.15
CA SER A 214 -5.24 10.80 -2.84
C SER A 214 -5.06 12.32 -2.80
N ALA A 215 -5.62 13.05 -3.77
CA ALA A 215 -5.58 14.52 -3.78
C ALA A 215 -6.37 15.11 -2.60
N LEU A 216 -7.55 14.57 -2.26
CA LEU A 216 -8.36 15.04 -1.13
C LEU A 216 -7.72 14.76 0.25
N VAL A 217 -6.98 13.67 0.39
CA VAL A 217 -6.18 13.39 1.60
C VAL A 217 -5.11 14.47 1.80
N GLN A 218 -4.57 15.02 0.72
CA GLN A 218 -3.60 16.12 0.83
C GLN A 218 -4.29 17.47 1.00
N ALA A 219 -5.35 17.77 0.26
CA ALA A 219 -6.06 19.04 0.29
C ALA A 219 -7.58 18.85 0.33
N SER A 220 -8.13 18.68 1.52
CA SER A 220 -9.57 18.54 1.73
C SER A 220 -10.38 19.77 1.27
N SER A 221 -9.73 20.95 1.16
CA SER A 221 -10.33 22.17 0.61
C SER A 221 -10.85 22.01 -0.83
N LEU A 222 -10.30 21.07 -1.61
CA LEU A 222 -10.81 20.74 -2.94
C LEU A 222 -12.24 20.20 -2.94
N ALA A 223 -12.76 19.74 -1.80
CA ALA A 223 -14.14 19.31 -1.65
C ALA A 223 -15.11 20.48 -1.39
N ILE A 224 -14.62 21.68 -1.06
CA ILE A 224 -15.44 22.87 -0.82
C ILE A 224 -16.14 23.27 -2.13
N GLY A 225 -17.43 23.57 -2.05
CA GLY A 225 -18.22 23.91 -3.25
C GLY A 225 -18.32 22.78 -4.29
N ARG A 226 -17.95 21.55 -3.90
CA ARG A 226 -17.93 20.37 -4.77
C ARG A 226 -16.97 20.49 -5.97
N LEU A 227 -15.92 21.30 -5.83
CA LEU A 227 -14.91 21.53 -6.88
C LEU A 227 -14.25 20.21 -7.33
N ASP A 228 -14.04 19.28 -6.39
CA ASP A 228 -13.52 17.94 -6.65
C ASP A 228 -14.36 17.15 -7.69
N LYS A 229 -15.65 17.40 -7.79
CA LYS A 229 -16.53 16.72 -8.76
C LYS A 229 -16.29 17.16 -10.20
N TYR A 230 -15.86 18.41 -10.38
CA TYR A 230 -15.50 18.92 -11.70
C TYR A 230 -14.09 18.50 -12.08
N LEU A 231 -13.13 18.60 -11.15
CA LEU A 231 -11.73 18.26 -11.39
C LEU A 231 -11.49 16.76 -11.60
N PHE A 232 -12.29 15.89 -10.93
CA PHE A 232 -12.08 14.44 -10.91
C PHE A 232 -13.33 13.67 -11.36
N SER A 233 -14.02 14.13 -12.40
CA SER A 233 -15.27 13.51 -12.85
C SER A 233 -15.10 12.03 -13.24
N GLY A 234 -14.01 11.67 -13.91
CA GLY A 234 -13.67 10.28 -14.24
C GLY A 234 -13.49 9.40 -12.99
N SER A 235 -12.72 9.87 -12.00
CA SER A 235 -12.54 9.14 -10.74
C SER A 235 -13.88 8.94 -9.99
N ILE A 236 -14.80 9.88 -10.08
CA ILE A 236 -16.14 9.74 -9.47
C ILE A 236 -16.97 8.68 -10.20
N GLN A 237 -16.91 8.63 -11.53
CA GLN A 237 -17.61 7.59 -12.29
C GLN A 237 -17.09 6.20 -11.91
N SER A 238 -15.78 6.04 -11.85
CA SER A 238 -15.13 4.79 -11.45
C SER A 238 -15.44 4.42 -10.00
N ARG A 239 -15.41 5.39 -9.07
CA ARG A 239 -15.88 5.20 -7.69
C ARG A 239 -17.34 4.69 -7.66
N ASN A 240 -18.23 5.28 -8.44
CA ASN A 240 -19.64 4.87 -8.45
C ASN A 240 -19.81 3.44 -8.99
N LYS A 241 -19.04 3.05 -10.02
CA LYS A 241 -19.00 1.65 -10.52
C LYS A 241 -18.52 0.70 -9.40
N PHE A 242 -17.44 1.05 -8.71
CA PHE A 242 -16.92 0.25 -7.61
C PHE A 242 -17.91 0.15 -6.44
N LEU A 243 -18.53 1.25 -6.03
CA LEU A 243 -19.54 1.24 -4.96
C LEU A 243 -20.79 0.45 -5.36
N GLY A 244 -21.21 0.51 -6.63
CA GLY A 244 -22.29 -0.31 -7.17
C GLY A 244 -21.98 -1.81 -7.08
N PHE A 245 -20.73 -2.20 -7.42
CA PHE A 245 -20.27 -3.58 -7.22
C PHE A 245 -20.30 -4.00 -5.75
N LEU A 246 -19.76 -3.18 -4.84
CA LEU A 246 -19.79 -3.47 -3.40
C LEU A 246 -21.22 -3.60 -2.85
N ALA A 247 -22.13 -2.74 -3.29
CA ALA A 247 -23.54 -2.82 -2.88
C ALA A 247 -24.18 -4.14 -3.34
N ALA A 248 -23.94 -4.54 -4.59
CA ALA A 248 -24.42 -5.82 -5.12
C ALA A 248 -23.80 -7.02 -4.37
N LEU A 249 -22.48 -6.98 -4.08
CA LEU A 249 -21.79 -7.99 -3.29
C LEU A 249 -22.41 -8.14 -1.90
N LEU A 250 -22.61 -7.04 -1.19
CA LEU A 250 -23.20 -7.04 0.16
C LEU A 250 -24.67 -7.50 0.16
N LYS A 251 -25.44 -7.17 -0.88
CA LYS A 251 -26.80 -7.65 -1.06
C LYS A 251 -26.81 -9.17 -1.28
N ASN A 252 -26.04 -9.67 -2.25
CA ASN A 252 -25.93 -11.10 -2.53
C ASN A 252 -25.48 -11.88 -1.30
N ARG A 253 -24.55 -11.30 -0.51
CA ARG A 253 -24.08 -11.92 0.73
C ARG A 253 -25.19 -12.00 1.78
N SER A 254 -26.05 -10.98 1.90
CA SER A 254 -27.16 -10.98 2.87
C SER A 254 -28.33 -11.90 2.49
N GLU A 255 -28.51 -12.17 1.20
CA GLU A 255 -29.57 -13.05 0.67
C GLU A 255 -29.15 -14.54 0.66
N ALA A 256 -27.86 -14.82 0.60
CA ALA A 256 -27.38 -16.19 0.62
C ALA A 256 -27.36 -16.73 2.04
N SER A 257 -28.04 -17.87 2.24
CA SER A 257 -27.96 -18.69 3.48
C SER A 257 -26.59 -19.37 3.54
N PHE A 258 -25.52 -18.57 3.74
CA PHE A 258 -24.20 -19.18 3.97
C PHE A 258 -24.17 -19.76 5.37
N SER A 259 -24.10 -21.08 5.48
CA SER A 259 -23.57 -21.75 6.67
C SER A 259 -22.22 -21.11 7.01
N ASP A 260 -21.86 -21.05 8.28
CA ASP A 260 -20.58 -20.48 8.76
C ASP A 260 -19.40 -21.10 8.00
N ASN A 261 -18.95 -20.41 6.96
CA ASN A 261 -17.93 -20.92 6.04
C ASN A 261 -16.52 -20.44 6.43
N GLY A 262 -16.34 -19.93 7.65
CA GLY A 262 -15.03 -19.52 8.16
C GLY A 262 -14.47 -18.23 7.54
N ASN A 263 -15.26 -17.48 6.75
CA ASN A 263 -14.83 -16.20 6.18
C ASN A 263 -14.89 -15.05 7.19
N VAL A 264 -14.16 -13.95 6.89
CA VAL A 264 -14.03 -12.82 7.80
C VAL A 264 -15.37 -12.14 8.06
N PHE A 265 -16.21 -11.96 7.04
CA PHE A 265 -17.51 -11.30 7.19
C PHE A 265 -18.41 -12.03 8.18
N SER A 266 -18.57 -13.36 8.04
CA SER A 266 -19.34 -14.18 9.00
C SER A 266 -18.76 -14.12 10.40
N TYR A 267 -17.43 -14.09 10.52
CA TYR A 267 -16.78 -13.91 11.81
C TYR A 267 -17.16 -12.56 12.44
N LEU A 268 -17.11 -11.46 11.69
CA LEU A 268 -17.42 -10.12 12.19
C LEU A 268 -18.90 -9.98 12.59
N GLU A 269 -19.83 -10.74 11.98
CA GLU A 269 -21.26 -10.76 12.35
C GLU A 269 -21.49 -11.34 13.75
N THR A 270 -20.63 -12.27 14.17
CA THR A 270 -20.78 -12.98 15.45
C THR A 270 -19.77 -12.56 16.51
N ALA A 271 -18.72 -11.82 16.08
CA ALA A 271 -17.63 -11.43 16.97
C ALA A 271 -18.10 -10.44 18.05
N LYS A 272 -17.69 -10.73 19.28
CA LYS A 272 -17.84 -9.84 20.43
C LYS A 272 -16.48 -9.24 20.79
N ASP A 273 -16.49 -8.05 21.35
CA ASP A 273 -15.29 -7.52 22.00
C ASP A 273 -14.86 -8.52 23.10
N PRO A 274 -13.57 -8.79 23.29
CA PRO A 274 -13.08 -9.60 24.41
C PRO A 274 -13.61 -9.17 25.79
N ASP A 275 -13.90 -7.87 25.93
CA ASP A 275 -14.52 -7.33 27.14
C ASP A 275 -16.05 -7.61 27.25
N GLY A 276 -16.64 -8.28 26.25
CA GLY A 276 -17.98 -8.86 26.28
C GLY A 276 -19.16 -7.91 25.97
N GLU A 277 -18.91 -6.61 25.88
CA GLU A 277 -19.97 -5.60 25.90
C GLU A 277 -20.50 -5.11 24.56
N SER A 278 -19.76 -5.26 23.47
CA SER A 278 -20.21 -4.70 22.18
C SER A 278 -19.86 -5.53 20.96
N THR A 279 -20.83 -5.65 20.07
CA THR A 279 -20.67 -6.18 18.71
C THR A 279 -20.45 -5.02 17.73
N LEU A 280 -20.00 -5.33 16.52
CA LEU A 280 -19.99 -4.37 15.42
C LEU A 280 -21.40 -4.21 14.86
N SER A 281 -21.81 -2.97 14.56
CA SER A 281 -23.04 -2.71 13.82
C SER A 281 -22.93 -3.21 12.37
N LYS A 282 -24.09 -3.45 11.73
CA LYS A 282 -24.12 -3.86 10.31
C LYS A 282 -23.38 -2.89 9.37
N SER A 283 -23.45 -1.58 9.66
CA SER A 283 -22.74 -0.56 8.86
C SER A 283 -21.22 -0.63 9.06
N GLU A 284 -20.77 -0.91 10.28
CA GLU A 284 -19.36 -1.10 10.60
C GLU A 284 -18.80 -2.36 9.96
N ILE A 285 -19.50 -3.49 10.05
CA ILE A 285 -19.10 -4.76 9.40
C ILE A 285 -18.93 -4.55 7.90
N ARG A 286 -19.90 -3.88 7.25
CA ARG A 286 -19.82 -3.57 5.82
C ARG A 286 -18.63 -2.68 5.47
N ALA A 287 -18.39 -1.63 6.27
CA ALA A 287 -17.27 -0.71 6.05
C ALA A 287 -15.90 -1.39 6.27
N GLU A 288 -15.76 -2.23 7.31
CA GLU A 288 -14.54 -3.01 7.56
C GLU A 288 -14.30 -4.00 6.43
N SER A 289 -15.30 -4.80 6.06
CA SER A 289 -15.15 -5.84 5.03
C SER A 289 -14.81 -5.26 3.67
N ALA A 290 -15.47 -4.16 3.27
CA ALA A 290 -15.15 -3.45 2.05
C ALA A 290 -13.70 -2.95 2.04
N THR A 291 -13.24 -2.38 3.17
CA THR A 291 -11.87 -1.89 3.31
C THR A 291 -10.85 -3.04 3.24
N LEU A 292 -11.14 -4.17 3.85
CA LEU A 292 -10.25 -5.34 3.85
C LEU A 292 -10.06 -5.93 2.45
N VAL A 293 -11.13 -6.03 1.65
CA VAL A 293 -11.00 -6.49 0.25
C VAL A 293 -10.09 -5.55 -0.54
N VAL A 294 -10.34 -4.24 -0.47
CA VAL A 294 -9.54 -3.24 -1.18
C VAL A 294 -8.08 -3.29 -0.74
N ALA A 295 -7.85 -3.22 0.58
CA ALA A 295 -6.50 -3.12 1.13
C ALA A 295 -5.68 -4.39 0.87
N GLY A 296 -6.29 -5.57 0.95
CA GLY A 296 -5.60 -6.84 0.73
C GLY A 296 -5.34 -7.12 -0.75
N SER A 297 -6.30 -6.81 -1.64
CA SER A 297 -6.11 -7.07 -3.07
C SER A 297 -5.00 -6.21 -3.66
N ASP A 298 -5.10 -4.89 -3.53
CA ASP A 298 -4.24 -3.94 -4.22
C ASP A 298 -2.78 -3.99 -3.73
N THR A 299 -2.56 -4.08 -2.42
CA THR A 299 -1.20 -4.08 -1.86
C THR A 299 -0.44 -5.38 -2.10
N SER A 300 -1.10 -6.54 -1.97
CA SER A 300 -0.48 -7.84 -2.26
C SER A 300 -0.15 -7.98 -3.74
N SER A 301 -1.05 -7.55 -4.62
CA SER A 301 -0.81 -7.60 -6.08
C SER A 301 0.35 -6.72 -6.48
N THR A 302 0.47 -5.52 -5.90
CA THR A 302 1.62 -4.63 -6.14
C THR A 302 2.92 -5.28 -5.70
N THR A 303 2.94 -5.93 -4.53
CA THR A 303 4.13 -6.61 -4.03
C THR A 303 4.53 -7.80 -4.91
N LEU A 304 3.55 -8.60 -5.36
CA LEU A 304 3.80 -9.71 -6.28
C LEU A 304 4.37 -9.21 -7.61
N ALA A 305 3.74 -8.22 -8.23
CA ALA A 305 4.19 -7.66 -9.51
C ALA A 305 5.59 -7.03 -9.39
N ALA A 306 5.85 -6.26 -8.32
CA ALA A 306 7.17 -5.69 -8.06
C ALA A 306 8.24 -6.76 -7.85
N THR A 307 7.95 -7.83 -7.09
CA THR A 307 8.90 -8.92 -6.87
C THR A 307 9.24 -9.61 -8.19
N LEU A 308 8.25 -9.90 -9.03
CA LEU A 308 8.47 -10.48 -10.35
C LEU A 308 9.26 -9.53 -11.28
N PHE A 309 8.99 -8.21 -11.21
CA PHE A 309 9.76 -7.21 -11.94
C PHE A 309 11.25 -7.26 -11.56
N TYR A 310 11.55 -7.18 -10.26
CA TYR A 310 12.93 -7.17 -9.80
C TYR A 310 13.65 -8.49 -10.11
N LEU A 311 13.00 -9.63 -9.90
CA LEU A 311 13.59 -10.94 -10.22
C LEU A 311 13.87 -11.08 -11.71
N SER A 312 12.97 -10.63 -12.59
CA SER A 312 13.18 -10.70 -14.04
C SER A 312 14.30 -9.80 -14.55
N GLY A 313 14.63 -8.74 -13.79
CA GLY A 313 15.73 -7.82 -14.07
C GLY A 313 17.06 -8.19 -13.40
N ASN A 314 17.07 -9.19 -12.48
CA ASN A 314 18.24 -9.58 -11.69
C ASN A 314 18.52 -11.08 -11.79
N PRO A 315 19.18 -11.55 -12.88
CA PRO A 315 19.37 -12.98 -13.15
C PRO A 315 20.05 -13.77 -12.03
N LYS A 316 20.98 -13.13 -11.29
CA LYS A 316 21.68 -13.77 -10.16
C LYS A 316 20.70 -14.05 -9.00
N ALA A 317 19.91 -13.04 -8.59
CA ALA A 317 18.92 -13.21 -7.55
C ALA A 317 17.83 -14.21 -7.97
N TYR A 318 17.38 -14.16 -9.22
CA TYR A 318 16.42 -15.10 -9.77
C TYR A 318 16.94 -16.55 -9.72
N ALA A 319 18.16 -16.82 -10.21
CA ALA A 319 18.74 -18.14 -10.20
C ALA A 319 18.91 -18.71 -8.78
N LYS A 320 19.39 -17.87 -7.85
CA LYS A 320 19.58 -18.24 -6.44
C LYS A 320 18.24 -18.57 -5.77
N LEU A 321 17.20 -17.77 -6.00
CA LEU A 321 15.88 -18.03 -5.48
C LEU A 321 15.24 -19.29 -6.08
N CYS A 322 15.37 -19.49 -7.40
CA CYS A 322 14.91 -20.73 -8.04
C CYS A 322 15.60 -21.96 -7.46
N HIS A 323 16.91 -21.87 -7.19
CA HIS A 323 17.66 -22.94 -6.55
C HIS A 323 17.12 -23.24 -5.14
N GLU A 324 16.93 -22.22 -4.30
CA GLU A 324 16.37 -22.39 -2.95
C GLU A 324 15.02 -23.12 -2.99
N ILE A 325 14.08 -22.64 -3.79
CA ILE A 325 12.73 -23.24 -3.87
C ILE A 325 12.79 -24.67 -4.38
N ARG A 326 13.52 -24.91 -5.48
CA ARG A 326 13.55 -26.21 -6.15
C ARG A 326 14.34 -27.27 -5.42
N SER A 327 15.30 -26.88 -4.56
CA SER A 327 16.02 -27.80 -3.68
C SER A 327 15.27 -28.08 -2.35
N THR A 328 14.46 -27.14 -1.89
CA THR A 328 13.69 -27.29 -0.65
C THR A 328 12.47 -28.18 -0.82
N PHE A 329 11.77 -28.10 -1.96
CA PHE A 329 10.53 -28.82 -2.19
C PHE A 329 10.73 -29.93 -3.23
N GLN A 330 10.22 -31.14 -2.92
CA GLN A 330 10.30 -32.29 -3.82
C GLN A 330 9.09 -32.37 -4.76
N SER A 331 7.95 -31.84 -4.33
CA SER A 331 6.71 -31.79 -5.12
C SER A 331 5.97 -30.47 -4.86
N LYS A 332 5.02 -30.16 -5.73
CA LYS A 332 4.12 -29.01 -5.54
C LYS A 332 3.27 -29.14 -4.26
N GLU A 333 2.90 -30.36 -3.90
CA GLU A 333 2.10 -30.69 -2.72
C GLU A 333 2.83 -30.38 -1.42
N ASP A 334 4.17 -30.37 -1.44
CA ASP A 334 5.02 -30.00 -0.31
C ASP A 334 5.04 -28.49 -0.04
N ILE A 335 4.66 -27.66 -1.03
CA ILE A 335 4.66 -26.21 -0.90
C ILE A 335 3.43 -25.78 -0.08
N ARG A 336 3.63 -25.74 1.24
CA ARG A 336 2.61 -25.46 2.26
C ARG A 336 3.13 -24.48 3.29
N LEU A 337 2.20 -23.81 3.99
CA LEU A 337 2.57 -23.01 5.16
C LEU A 337 3.19 -23.92 6.23
N GLY A 338 4.32 -23.50 6.77
CA GLY A 338 5.03 -24.27 7.80
C GLY A 338 6.53 -24.06 7.75
N ALA A 339 7.26 -24.88 8.48
CA ALA A 339 8.71 -24.73 8.70
C ALA A 339 9.54 -24.73 7.41
N LYS A 340 9.20 -25.57 6.42
CA LYS A 340 9.91 -25.62 5.15
C LYS A 340 9.82 -24.27 4.42
N LEU A 341 8.62 -23.74 4.21
CA LEU A 341 8.43 -22.47 3.51
C LEU A 341 8.96 -21.28 4.32
N SER A 342 8.78 -21.30 5.63
CA SER A 342 9.33 -20.26 6.52
C SER A 342 10.86 -20.28 6.57
N GLY A 343 11.47 -21.43 6.25
CA GLY A 343 12.92 -21.60 6.15
C GLY A 343 13.52 -21.12 4.83
N CYS A 344 12.69 -20.76 3.82
CA CYS A 344 13.17 -20.15 2.57
C CYS A 344 13.55 -18.69 2.83
N ASN A 345 14.73 -18.46 3.37
CA ASN A 345 15.20 -17.16 3.80
C ASN A 345 15.43 -16.22 2.62
N TYR A 346 15.90 -16.75 1.49
CA TYR A 346 16.16 -15.96 0.31
C TYR A 346 14.85 -15.52 -0.38
N LEU A 347 13.83 -16.37 -0.38
CA LEU A 347 12.48 -15.99 -0.80
C LEU A 347 11.96 -14.80 -0.01
N LYS A 348 12.08 -14.89 1.32
CA LYS A 348 11.67 -13.79 2.19
C LYS A 348 12.47 -12.52 1.93
N ALA A 349 13.79 -12.64 1.75
CA ALA A 349 14.67 -11.52 1.43
C ALA A 349 14.30 -10.84 0.10
N CYS A 350 13.96 -11.60 -0.92
CA CYS A 350 13.50 -11.08 -2.21
C CYS A 350 12.19 -10.28 -2.07
N ILE A 351 11.24 -10.76 -1.26
CA ILE A 351 9.98 -10.07 -1.00
C ILE A 351 10.22 -8.79 -0.17
N ASP A 352 11.02 -8.87 0.88
CA ASP A 352 11.34 -7.72 1.73
C ASP A 352 12.07 -6.62 0.94
N GLU A 353 12.95 -6.99 0.00
CA GLU A 353 13.64 -6.05 -0.87
C GLU A 353 12.70 -5.40 -1.89
N ALA A 354 11.77 -6.16 -2.47
CA ALA A 354 10.74 -5.60 -3.34
C ALA A 354 9.82 -4.62 -2.58
N LEU A 355 9.42 -4.96 -1.35
CA LEU A 355 8.65 -4.08 -0.47
C LEU A 355 9.43 -2.82 -0.06
N ARG A 356 10.74 -2.91 0.06
CA ARG A 356 11.60 -1.75 0.34
C ARG A 356 11.67 -0.80 -0.85
N MET A 357 12.00 -1.33 -2.02
CA MET A 357 12.18 -0.50 -3.21
C MET A 357 10.85 0.04 -3.74
N SER A 358 9.80 -0.77 -3.68
CA SER A 358 8.48 -0.46 -4.25
C SER A 358 7.37 -0.69 -3.23
N PRO A 359 7.32 0.10 -2.15
CA PRO A 359 6.29 -0.05 -1.13
C PRO A 359 4.91 0.31 -1.71
N PRO A 360 3.88 -0.56 -1.58
CA PRO A 360 2.53 -0.29 -2.08
C PRO A 360 1.90 0.99 -1.52
N VAL A 361 2.38 1.45 -0.37
CA VAL A 361 2.07 2.76 0.24
C VAL A 361 3.38 3.48 0.43
N GLY A 362 3.72 4.39 -0.50
CA GLY A 362 5.02 5.07 -0.50
C GLY A 362 5.05 6.37 0.30
N GLY A 363 3.93 7.06 0.38
CA GLY A 363 3.82 8.36 1.05
C GLY A 363 3.79 8.27 2.58
N ALA A 364 3.62 9.42 3.22
CA ALA A 364 3.59 9.52 4.68
C ALA A 364 2.23 9.14 5.28
N LEU A 365 2.28 8.39 6.37
CA LEU A 365 1.11 8.04 7.17
C LEU A 365 0.87 9.10 8.26
N TRP A 366 0.14 10.14 7.91
CA TRP A 366 -0.06 11.34 8.73
C TRP A 366 -0.71 11.07 10.09
N ARG A 367 -0.13 11.70 11.12
CA ARG A 367 -0.65 11.74 12.49
C ARG A 367 -0.79 13.19 12.95
N GLU A 368 -1.92 13.54 13.53
CA GLU A 368 -2.16 14.85 14.13
C GLU A 368 -1.67 14.84 15.58
N VAL A 369 -0.84 15.82 15.93
CA VAL A 369 -0.33 16.02 17.30
C VAL A 369 -1.46 16.52 18.17
N ARG A 370 -1.65 15.91 19.35
CA ARG A 370 -2.69 16.23 20.31
C ARG A 370 -2.28 17.43 21.19
N PRO A 371 -3.24 17.98 21.98
CA PRO A 371 -2.93 18.99 23.03
C PRO A 371 -1.73 18.58 23.87
N GLY A 372 -0.88 19.57 24.18
CA GLY A 372 0.39 19.36 24.87
C GLY A 372 1.59 19.19 23.96
N GLY A 373 1.39 19.04 22.63
CA GLY A 373 2.48 18.91 21.67
C GLY A 373 3.25 17.58 21.79
N MET A 374 4.32 17.45 21.02
CA MET A 374 5.22 16.30 21.02
C MET A 374 6.63 16.73 20.64
N THR A 375 7.65 16.10 21.19
CA THR A 375 9.04 16.31 20.78
C THR A 375 9.63 14.98 20.27
N ILE A 376 10.33 15.04 19.14
CA ILE A 376 11.04 13.93 18.53
C ILE A 376 12.48 14.38 18.30
N GLY A 377 13.42 13.85 19.07
CA GLY A 377 14.80 14.36 19.08
C GLY A 377 14.83 15.87 19.38
N SER A 378 15.35 16.67 18.45
CA SER A 378 15.37 18.15 18.55
C SER A 378 14.14 18.84 17.94
N VAL A 379 13.18 18.09 17.39
CA VAL A 379 12.03 18.63 16.69
C VAL A 379 10.85 18.76 17.62
N THR A 380 10.44 19.99 17.91
CA THR A 380 9.22 20.28 18.68
C THR A 380 8.02 20.45 17.75
N LEU A 381 6.99 19.67 18.01
CA LEU A 381 5.75 19.60 17.24
C LEU A 381 4.62 20.22 18.06
N PRO A 382 4.08 21.35 17.65
CA PRO A 382 2.93 21.95 18.32
C PRO A 382 1.65 21.16 18.05
N GLU A 383 0.66 21.36 18.91
CA GLU A 383 -0.69 20.83 18.76
C GLU A 383 -1.30 21.17 17.40
N GLY A 384 -2.05 20.21 16.83
CA GLY A 384 -2.80 20.36 15.59
C GLY A 384 -1.96 20.24 14.31
N VAL A 385 -0.64 20.07 14.44
CA VAL A 385 0.24 19.79 13.31
C VAL A 385 0.16 18.32 12.94
N ASP A 386 0.11 18.03 11.66
CA ASP A 386 0.30 16.66 11.15
C ASP A 386 1.79 16.33 11.02
N VAL A 387 2.22 15.20 11.53
CA VAL A 387 3.58 14.67 11.39
C VAL A 387 3.55 13.28 10.75
N GLY A 388 4.58 12.97 9.98
CA GLY A 388 4.73 11.66 9.36
C GLY A 388 6.13 11.41 8.83
N THR A 389 6.38 10.15 8.45
CA THR A 389 7.59 9.72 7.74
C THR A 389 7.15 9.13 6.41
N GLY A 390 7.74 9.59 5.31
CA GLY A 390 7.52 9.01 3.98
C GLY A 390 8.15 7.61 3.93
N ILE A 391 7.35 6.59 3.66
CA ILE A 391 7.83 5.20 3.67
C ILE A 391 8.90 5.02 2.59
N TYR A 392 8.62 5.46 1.36
CA TYR A 392 9.59 5.41 0.27
C TYR A 392 10.87 6.19 0.60
N SER A 393 10.75 7.39 1.19
CA SER A 393 11.90 8.21 1.58
C SER A 393 12.78 7.50 2.60
N LEU A 394 12.17 6.86 3.61
CA LEU A 394 12.89 6.12 4.63
C LEU A 394 13.56 4.86 4.06
N HIS A 395 12.85 4.16 3.16
CA HIS A 395 13.34 2.95 2.50
C HIS A 395 14.49 3.20 1.50
N HIS A 396 14.68 4.46 1.08
CA HIS A 396 15.76 4.87 0.18
C HIS A 396 16.78 5.80 0.85
N HIS A 397 16.87 5.75 2.19
CA HIS A 397 17.83 6.56 2.94
C HIS A 397 19.18 5.83 3.04
N ASP A 398 20.24 6.48 2.57
CA ASP A 398 21.60 5.90 2.48
C ASP A 398 22.16 5.46 3.84
N ASP A 399 21.80 6.13 4.94
CA ASP A 399 22.25 5.75 6.30
C ASP A 399 21.76 4.37 6.74
N TYR A 400 20.66 3.89 6.17
CA TYR A 400 20.07 2.58 6.52
C TYR A 400 20.27 1.52 5.43
N PHE A 401 20.39 1.94 4.18
CA PHE A 401 20.43 1.05 3.02
C PHE A 401 21.56 1.48 2.07
N GLU A 402 22.67 0.78 2.12
CA GLU A 402 23.74 0.96 1.14
C GLU A 402 23.21 0.71 -0.29
N ALA A 403 23.57 1.57 -1.25
CA ALA A 403 23.07 1.52 -2.63
C ALA A 403 21.53 1.32 -2.68
N PRO A 404 20.73 2.28 -2.18
CA PRO A 404 19.29 2.10 -1.92
C PRO A 404 18.45 1.87 -3.19
N PHE A 405 18.98 2.16 -4.37
CA PHE A 405 18.32 1.95 -5.67
C PHE A 405 18.73 0.64 -6.36
N GLU A 406 19.52 -0.19 -5.70
CA GLU A 406 19.87 -1.52 -6.18
C GLU A 406 19.01 -2.59 -5.50
N TYR A 407 18.45 -3.50 -6.31
CA TYR A 407 17.75 -4.67 -5.80
C TYR A 407 18.75 -5.70 -5.31
N ARG A 408 18.93 -5.77 -3.99
CA ARG A 408 19.94 -6.60 -3.32
C ARG A 408 19.31 -7.37 -2.14
N PRO A 409 18.68 -8.53 -2.40
CA PRO A 409 18.07 -9.36 -1.35
C PRO A 409 19.02 -9.77 -0.24
N GLU A 410 20.31 -9.90 -0.55
CA GLU A 410 21.39 -10.27 0.37
C GLU A 410 21.47 -9.34 1.58
N ARG A 411 21.08 -8.05 1.45
CA ARG A 411 21.07 -7.09 2.57
C ARG A 411 20.25 -7.54 3.78
N TRP A 412 19.36 -8.51 3.60
CA TRP A 412 18.50 -9.04 4.65
C TRP A 412 19.06 -10.29 5.34
N ILE A 413 20.19 -10.81 4.88
CA ILE A 413 20.76 -12.10 5.32
C ILE A 413 22.19 -11.87 5.78
N ALA A 414 22.43 -11.97 7.09
CA ALA A 414 23.78 -11.84 7.66
C ALA A 414 24.68 -12.98 7.15
N GLY A 415 25.91 -12.62 6.75
CA GLY A 415 26.90 -13.54 6.17
C GLY A 415 26.83 -13.70 4.66
N GLU A 416 25.77 -13.26 3.99
CA GLU A 416 25.64 -13.24 2.53
C GLU A 416 26.37 -12.01 1.96
N ASP A 417 27.13 -12.17 0.89
CA ASP A 417 27.85 -11.09 0.17
C ASP A 417 28.58 -10.10 1.10
N GLY A 418 29.12 -10.58 2.24
CA GLY A 418 29.81 -9.75 3.21
C GLY A 418 28.89 -8.87 4.09
N VAL A 419 27.59 -9.07 4.05
CA VAL A 419 26.63 -8.32 4.87
C VAL A 419 26.78 -8.68 6.34
N SER A 420 27.04 -7.69 7.19
CA SER A 420 27.18 -7.91 8.64
C SER A 420 25.82 -8.01 9.33
N LYS A 421 25.80 -8.59 10.52
CA LYS A 421 24.60 -8.68 11.34
C LYS A 421 24.08 -7.28 11.71
N GLU A 422 24.98 -6.37 12.02
CA GLU A 422 24.70 -4.97 12.37
C GLU A 422 24.04 -4.23 11.21
N SER A 423 24.50 -4.47 9.96
CA SER A 423 23.88 -3.89 8.75
C SER A 423 22.44 -4.38 8.58
N VAL A 424 22.19 -5.69 8.81
CA VAL A 424 20.83 -6.24 8.76
C VAL A 424 19.94 -5.63 9.83
N GLU A 425 20.43 -5.50 11.06
CA GLU A 425 19.69 -4.90 12.17
C GLU A 425 19.39 -3.43 11.88
N LEU A 426 20.35 -2.67 11.37
CA LEU A 426 20.17 -1.27 10.98
C LEU A 426 19.10 -1.12 9.89
N ALA A 427 19.18 -1.90 8.82
CA ALA A 427 18.19 -1.91 7.74
C ALA A 427 16.77 -2.20 8.26
N ARG A 428 16.64 -3.15 9.18
CA ARG A 428 15.36 -3.51 9.81
C ARG A 428 14.77 -2.38 10.63
N THR A 429 15.58 -1.48 11.21
CA THR A 429 15.06 -0.32 11.95
C THR A 429 14.33 0.67 11.06
N ALA A 430 14.66 0.73 9.78
CA ALA A 430 14.08 1.63 8.78
C ALA A 430 13.07 0.95 7.83
N PHE A 431 12.81 -0.35 8.00
CA PHE A 431 11.91 -1.13 7.16
C PHE A 431 10.46 -1.08 7.67
N TYR A 432 9.63 -0.28 7.02
CA TYR A 432 8.29 0.09 7.49
C TYR A 432 7.14 -0.19 6.50
N PRO A 433 7.17 -1.22 5.63
CA PRO A 433 6.13 -1.39 4.61
C PRO A 433 4.74 -1.68 5.19
N PHE A 434 4.68 -2.20 6.43
CA PHE A 434 3.44 -2.49 7.16
C PHE A 434 3.18 -1.51 8.30
N SER A 435 3.92 -0.39 8.38
CA SER A 435 3.91 0.51 9.52
C SER A 435 4.25 -0.20 10.85
N SER A 436 4.06 0.44 11.98
CA SER A 436 4.31 -0.14 13.31
C SER A 436 3.31 0.35 14.35
N GLY A 437 3.37 -0.23 15.55
CA GLY A 437 2.56 0.14 16.70
C GLY A 437 1.07 -0.19 16.54
N PRO A 438 0.19 0.50 17.29
CA PRO A 438 -1.24 0.17 17.34
C PRO A 438 -1.96 0.31 16.00
N ARG A 439 -1.40 1.07 15.07
CA ARG A 439 -1.95 1.35 13.73
C ARG A 439 -1.24 0.57 12.61
N SER A 440 -0.41 -0.42 12.96
CA SER A 440 0.24 -1.31 11.99
C SER A 440 -0.77 -2.11 11.16
N CYS A 441 -0.34 -2.64 10.02
CA CYS A 441 -1.20 -3.46 9.16
C CYS A 441 -1.72 -4.71 9.89
N VAL A 442 -3.04 -4.92 9.91
CA VAL A 442 -3.65 -6.11 10.50
C VAL A 442 -3.45 -7.34 9.63
N GLY A 443 -3.37 -7.16 8.32
CA GLY A 443 -3.21 -8.23 7.33
C GLY A 443 -1.77 -8.65 7.06
N LYS A 444 -0.76 -8.14 7.80
CA LYS A 444 0.66 -8.44 7.53
C LYS A 444 0.95 -9.94 7.41
N GLY A 445 0.45 -10.74 8.35
CA GLY A 445 0.66 -12.19 8.35
C GLY A 445 0.02 -12.85 7.11
N PHE A 446 -1.22 -12.45 6.80
CA PHE A 446 -1.91 -12.96 5.61
C PHE A 446 -1.17 -12.59 4.31
N ALA A 447 -0.74 -11.33 4.17
CA ALA A 447 -0.02 -10.88 2.99
C ALA A 447 1.28 -11.68 2.75
N TYR A 448 2.08 -11.92 3.80
CA TYR A 448 3.26 -12.77 3.66
C TYR A 448 2.91 -14.21 3.27
N HIS A 449 1.87 -14.81 3.86
CA HIS A 449 1.42 -16.15 3.47
C HIS A 449 1.00 -16.23 1.99
N GLU A 450 0.19 -15.28 1.55
CA GLU A 450 -0.27 -15.17 0.16
C GLU A 450 0.91 -15.03 -0.81
N ILE A 451 1.80 -14.06 -0.55
CA ILE A 451 2.91 -13.74 -1.44
C ILE A 451 3.94 -14.89 -1.48
N THR A 452 4.33 -15.43 -0.32
CA THR A 452 5.33 -16.50 -0.26
C THR A 452 4.84 -17.79 -0.92
N LEU A 453 3.60 -18.23 -0.63
CA LEU A 453 3.01 -19.40 -1.26
C LEU A 453 2.89 -19.22 -2.78
N THR A 454 2.45 -18.06 -3.24
CA THR A 454 2.27 -17.79 -4.67
C THR A 454 3.61 -17.82 -5.41
N LEU A 455 4.61 -17.09 -4.91
CA LEU A 455 5.94 -17.06 -5.54
C LEU A 455 6.62 -18.41 -5.51
N ALA A 456 6.54 -19.16 -4.40
CA ALA A 456 7.11 -20.51 -4.32
C ALA A 456 6.50 -21.45 -5.36
N ASN A 457 5.17 -21.45 -5.52
CA ASN A 457 4.49 -22.26 -6.54
C ASN A 457 4.84 -21.86 -7.97
N VAL A 458 4.90 -20.55 -8.25
CA VAL A 458 5.27 -20.04 -9.58
C VAL A 458 6.71 -20.43 -9.92
N LEU A 459 7.67 -20.18 -9.03
CA LEU A 459 9.08 -20.48 -9.25
C LEU A 459 9.39 -21.98 -9.30
N TYR A 460 8.58 -22.81 -8.64
CA TYR A 460 8.69 -24.26 -8.72
C TYR A 460 8.24 -24.79 -10.08
N LYS A 461 7.12 -24.26 -10.62
CA LYS A 461 6.48 -24.77 -11.84
C LYS A 461 6.98 -24.15 -13.14
N PHE A 462 7.49 -22.92 -13.07
CA PHE A 462 7.82 -22.12 -14.26
C PHE A 462 9.21 -21.53 -14.18
N ASP A 463 9.80 -21.36 -15.36
CA ASP A 463 10.78 -20.32 -15.61
C ASP A 463 10.09 -19.13 -16.27
N PHE A 464 10.60 -17.92 -16.06
CA PHE A 464 10.05 -16.74 -16.72
C PHE A 464 11.16 -15.76 -17.12
N SER A 465 10.86 -14.97 -18.13
CA SER A 465 11.74 -13.92 -18.63
C SER A 465 10.95 -12.67 -18.94
N ARG A 466 11.62 -11.53 -18.90
CA ARG A 466 11.05 -10.24 -19.28
C ARG A 466 10.83 -10.21 -20.79
N ALA A 467 9.68 -9.71 -21.22
CA ALA A 467 9.39 -9.52 -22.62
C ALA A 467 10.10 -8.28 -23.17
N SER A 468 10.39 -8.26 -24.48
CA SER A 468 10.98 -7.09 -25.14
C SER A 468 10.08 -5.85 -25.09
N GLU A 469 8.77 -6.04 -24.94
CA GLU A 469 7.76 -4.99 -24.87
C GLU A 469 7.69 -4.33 -23.47
N ASP A 470 8.43 -4.83 -22.48
CA ASP A 470 8.38 -4.38 -21.07
C ASP A 470 9.02 -3.01 -20.81
N GLN A 471 9.19 -2.18 -21.82
CA GLN A 471 9.73 -0.82 -21.64
C GLN A 471 8.84 0.09 -20.79
N LYS A 472 7.55 -0.26 -20.66
CA LYS A 472 6.55 0.54 -19.92
C LYS A 472 6.52 0.27 -18.43
N SER A 473 7.11 -0.83 -17.95
CA SER A 473 7.08 -1.21 -16.54
C SER A 473 8.21 -0.61 -15.69
N SER A 474 9.10 0.16 -16.31
CA SER A 474 10.24 0.77 -15.63
C SER A 474 10.28 2.29 -15.79
N GLY A 475 10.99 2.95 -14.90
CA GLY A 475 11.26 4.38 -14.98
C GLY A 475 10.15 5.32 -14.51
N GLY A 476 8.95 4.88 -14.33
CA GLY A 476 7.74 5.54 -13.84
C GLY A 476 7.87 6.98 -13.33
N SER A 477 7.32 7.20 -12.17
CA SER A 477 7.34 8.50 -11.48
C SER A 477 8.74 8.90 -11.00
N THR A 478 9.66 7.93 -10.83
CA THR A 478 11.04 8.17 -10.38
C THR A 478 11.97 8.59 -11.50
N GLY A 479 11.72 8.15 -12.72
CA GLY A 479 12.63 8.26 -13.87
C GLY A 479 13.79 7.25 -13.84
N ASN A 480 13.85 6.37 -12.84
CA ASN A 480 14.86 5.34 -12.71
C ASN A 480 14.40 4.03 -13.37
N VAL A 481 15.08 3.62 -14.45
CA VAL A 481 14.75 2.40 -15.22
C VAL A 481 14.87 1.10 -14.42
N ASN A 482 15.57 1.12 -13.30
CA ASN A 482 15.74 -0.04 -12.42
C ASN A 482 14.63 -0.15 -11.37
N GLU A 483 13.71 0.80 -11.31
CA GLU A 483 12.59 0.77 -10.39
C GLU A 483 11.29 0.38 -11.09
N PHE A 484 10.48 -0.41 -10.38
CA PHE A 484 9.15 -0.80 -10.82
C PHE A 484 8.24 0.42 -10.96
N GLN A 485 7.49 0.48 -12.05
CA GLN A 485 6.62 1.62 -12.35
C GLN A 485 5.40 1.65 -11.46
N MET A 486 5.32 2.68 -10.60
CA MET A 486 4.18 2.90 -9.70
C MET A 486 3.75 4.36 -9.66
N TRP A 487 2.46 4.58 -9.34
CA TRP A 487 1.88 5.89 -9.03
C TRP A 487 1.21 5.83 -7.67
N ASP A 488 1.63 6.68 -6.74
CA ASP A 488 1.11 6.73 -5.36
C ASP A 488 -0.25 7.45 -5.31
N HIS A 489 -1.33 6.67 -5.26
CA HIS A 489 -2.71 7.14 -5.15
C HIS A 489 -3.40 6.53 -3.92
N VAL A 490 -2.86 6.72 -2.72
CA VAL A 490 -3.25 6.07 -1.44
C VAL A 490 -2.67 4.66 -1.34
N THR A 491 -2.94 3.80 -2.28
CA THR A 491 -2.21 2.61 -2.69
C THR A 491 -1.64 2.85 -4.08
N SER A 492 -0.69 2.04 -4.53
CA SER A 492 0.03 2.31 -5.77
C SER A 492 -0.65 1.70 -6.98
N ALA A 493 -1.06 2.54 -7.93
CA ALA A 493 -1.31 2.11 -9.30
C ALA A 493 0.00 1.63 -9.95
N LYS A 494 -0.08 0.65 -10.85
CA LYS A 494 1.09 -0.03 -11.39
C LYS A 494 0.87 -0.53 -12.81
N VAL A 495 1.96 -0.84 -13.52
CA VAL A 495 1.97 -1.37 -14.89
C VAL A 495 3.09 -2.39 -15.03
N GLY A 496 2.81 -3.56 -15.58
CA GLY A 496 3.77 -4.65 -15.81
C GLY A 496 4.21 -5.37 -14.51
N PRO A 497 5.33 -6.12 -14.55
CA PRO A 497 6.13 -6.40 -15.74
C PRO A 497 5.40 -7.28 -16.76
N TRP A 498 5.77 -7.15 -18.04
CA TRP A 498 5.34 -8.08 -19.09
C TRP A 498 6.29 -9.27 -19.11
N LEU A 499 5.78 -10.44 -18.74
CA LEU A 499 6.56 -11.67 -18.63
C LEU A 499 6.08 -12.75 -19.57
N ARG A 500 7.02 -13.56 -20.05
CA ARG A 500 6.77 -14.84 -20.72
C ARG A 500 7.12 -15.98 -19.78
N PHE A 501 6.22 -16.93 -19.64
CA PHE A 501 6.37 -18.09 -18.77
C PHE A 501 6.62 -19.34 -19.59
N GLN A 502 7.51 -20.20 -19.10
CA GLN A 502 7.81 -21.52 -19.67
C GLN A 502 7.61 -22.57 -18.58
N PRO A 503 6.66 -23.51 -18.76
CA PRO A 503 6.50 -24.65 -17.86
C PRO A 503 7.75 -25.51 -17.82
N ARG A 504 8.02 -26.07 -16.66
CA ARG A 504 9.13 -27.00 -16.43
C ARG A 504 8.66 -28.44 -16.52
#